data_c1b7be826a741b2f52ed1b5362682c74
#
_entry.id   c1b7be826a741b2f52ed1b5362682c74
#
_cell.length_a   1.000
_cell.length_b   1.000
_cell.length_c   1.000
_cell.angle_alpha   90.00
_cell.angle_beta   90.00
_cell.angle_gamma   90.00
#
_symmetry.space_group_name_H-M   'P 1'
#
loop_
_entity.id
_entity.type
_entity.pdbx_description
1 polymer ?
#
loop_
_entity_poly.entity_id
_entity_poly.type
_entity_poly.pdbx_seq_one_letter_code
_entity_poly.pdbx_strand_id
1 'polypeptide(L)'
;KFDIPVLKKLYGFKTKAKVFDTIVATRLIWSDLMESDMRRVHNKNYPRNLVNKHSLKSWGVRLGNYKQHITTDWQTFTKEMLEYCIQDVEVTHTLYQKILEKKYSEQSLELEHLISEIISRQEQYGILFDKDKATKLYATLSSERDTIKKEMEKTFPPLKREEEFIPKVNNKTRGYVKGQPFIKVTYEDFNPSSRRHIAERLKIKYNWKPKEFTNDGQPKVDDRVLNSLDYSEAKLLARYFLLEKRIGMLAEGRQAYLKLERNNRLHGTVNTNSAITQRATHSNPNLGQVPAVTVPYGKQFRELFIVPKGKAMCGVDISSLEIRLLGHYIAKYDNGAYANLVVNGDIHTENQKLAGLDTRDQSKRFLYAWLYGAGVNKIAEVTGKSNKDAAQVRTRFLNRLPALSKLIKQVQETSERGYLIGLDRRQVKVRSEYAALNTLLQSAGAIVCKQWLVEFDKSVKHIEGVQQLLWVHDEIQIECPEDKAEEVGKLAVESIKKTGEHFNLRVPLTGEYKISNNWSGTH
;
A
#
# COMPACT_ATOMS: atom_id res chain seq x y z
N LYS A 1 3.38 -20.51 0.76
CA LYS A 1 4.43 -19.73 0.06
C LYS A 1 5.86 -20.17 0.39
N PHE A 2 6.15 -20.72 1.56
CA PHE A 2 7.50 -21.07 1.99
C PHE A 2 7.77 -22.58 1.90
N ASP A 3 7.03 -23.40 2.64
CA ASP A 3 7.33 -24.82 2.83
C ASP A 3 7.35 -25.62 1.51
N ILE A 4 6.29 -25.53 0.71
CA ILE A 4 6.19 -26.29 -0.56
C ILE A 4 7.28 -25.88 -1.57
N PRO A 5 7.54 -24.59 -1.86
CA PRO A 5 8.66 -24.18 -2.71
C PRO A 5 10.02 -24.66 -2.24
N VAL A 6 10.29 -24.62 -0.92
CA VAL A 6 11.55 -25.09 -0.35
C VAL A 6 11.69 -26.61 -0.52
N LEU A 7 10.66 -27.38 -0.15
CA LEU A 7 10.66 -28.83 -0.32
C LEU A 7 10.80 -29.24 -1.79
N LYS A 8 10.13 -28.54 -2.70
CA LYS A 8 10.27 -28.78 -4.14
C LYS A 8 11.69 -28.51 -4.63
N LYS A 9 12.30 -27.40 -4.20
CA LYS A 9 13.65 -27.00 -4.61
C LYS A 9 14.74 -27.93 -4.06
N LEU A 10 14.64 -28.32 -2.78
CA LEU A 10 15.70 -29.07 -2.11
C LEU A 10 15.55 -30.59 -2.28
N TYR A 11 14.32 -31.08 -2.35
CA TYR A 11 14.05 -32.53 -2.33
C TYR A 11 13.24 -33.03 -3.52
N GLY A 12 12.93 -32.16 -4.51
CA GLY A 12 12.10 -32.56 -5.65
C GLY A 12 10.66 -32.95 -5.25
N PHE A 13 10.19 -32.50 -4.09
CA PHE A 13 8.89 -32.88 -3.53
C PHE A 13 7.75 -32.54 -4.49
N LYS A 14 6.89 -33.51 -4.74
CA LYS A 14 5.68 -33.36 -5.56
C LYS A 14 4.49 -33.85 -4.75
N THR A 15 3.37 -33.14 -4.83
CA THR A 15 2.11 -33.53 -4.20
C THR A 15 0.94 -33.32 -5.15
N LYS A 16 -0.03 -34.24 -5.11
CA LYS A 16 -1.35 -34.11 -5.75
C LYS A 16 -2.40 -33.58 -4.75
N ALA A 17 -2.05 -33.50 -3.46
CA ALA A 17 -2.95 -32.99 -2.43
C ALA A 17 -3.20 -31.48 -2.61
N LYS A 18 -4.42 -31.06 -2.31
CA LYS A 18 -4.78 -29.64 -2.25
C LYS A 18 -3.98 -28.97 -1.11
N VAL A 19 -3.21 -27.96 -1.44
CA VAL A 19 -2.43 -27.21 -0.45
C VAL A 19 -3.35 -26.22 0.25
N PHE A 20 -3.33 -26.23 1.59
CA PHE A 20 -4.07 -25.28 2.42
C PHE A 20 -3.08 -24.48 3.28
N ASP A 21 -3.00 -23.19 3.05
CA ASP A 21 -2.11 -22.28 3.79
C ASP A 21 -2.87 -21.59 4.93
N THR A 22 -2.56 -21.97 6.17
CA THR A 22 -3.25 -21.45 7.36
C THR A 22 -3.03 -19.95 7.56
N ILE A 23 -1.90 -19.37 7.10
CA ILE A 23 -1.68 -17.91 7.22
C ILE A 23 -2.57 -17.13 6.24
N VAL A 24 -2.78 -17.67 5.04
CA VAL A 24 -3.70 -17.08 4.05
C VAL A 24 -5.13 -17.14 4.58
N ALA A 25 -5.56 -18.29 5.07
CA ALA A 25 -6.90 -18.48 5.62
C ALA A 25 -7.15 -17.60 6.87
N THR A 26 -6.19 -17.53 7.79
CA THR A 26 -6.36 -16.72 9.00
C THR A 26 -6.43 -15.23 8.72
N ARG A 27 -5.67 -14.71 7.76
CA ARG A 27 -5.76 -13.30 7.33
C ARG A 27 -7.09 -12.99 6.67
N LEU A 28 -7.65 -13.94 5.93
CA LEU A 28 -8.96 -13.78 5.32
C LEU A 28 -10.07 -13.77 6.37
N ILE A 29 -10.09 -14.74 7.28
CA ILE A 29 -11.16 -14.94 8.25
C ILE A 29 -11.11 -13.91 9.40
N TRP A 30 -9.92 -13.60 9.87
CA TRP A 30 -9.68 -12.66 10.97
C TRP A 30 -8.84 -11.46 10.51
N SER A 31 -9.36 -10.70 9.57
CA SER A 31 -8.65 -9.57 8.93
C SER A 31 -8.26 -8.44 9.89
N ASP A 32 -8.84 -8.39 11.08
CA ASP A 32 -8.50 -7.42 12.14
C ASP A 32 -8.63 -8.06 13.52
N LEU A 33 -7.50 -8.33 14.13
CA LEU A 33 -7.39 -8.91 15.47
C LEU A 33 -7.02 -7.87 16.55
N MET A 34 -6.86 -6.59 16.17
CA MET A 34 -6.35 -5.55 17.05
C MET A 34 -7.14 -5.45 18.36
N GLU A 35 -8.45 -5.27 18.27
CA GLU A 35 -9.29 -5.09 19.44
C GLU A 35 -9.34 -6.34 20.34
N SER A 36 -9.49 -7.51 19.73
CA SER A 36 -9.56 -8.77 20.48
C SER A 36 -8.24 -9.10 21.19
N ASP A 37 -7.11 -8.83 20.53
CA ASP A 37 -5.80 -9.03 21.11
C ASP A 37 -5.48 -7.99 22.20
N MET A 38 -5.88 -6.73 22.01
CA MET A 38 -5.69 -5.68 23.03
C MET A 38 -6.48 -5.99 24.30
N ARG A 39 -7.69 -6.56 24.20
CA ARG A 39 -8.43 -7.07 25.38
C ARG A 39 -7.66 -8.18 26.10
N ARG A 40 -7.01 -9.10 25.35
CA ARG A 40 -6.15 -10.15 25.92
C ARG A 40 -4.88 -9.59 26.57
N VAL A 41 -4.27 -8.56 25.98
CA VAL A 41 -3.12 -7.84 26.58
C VAL A 41 -3.53 -7.20 27.89
N HIS A 42 -4.69 -6.54 27.93
CA HIS A 42 -5.21 -5.92 29.15
C HIS A 42 -5.40 -6.93 30.29
N ASN A 43 -5.89 -8.12 29.96
CA ASN A 43 -6.03 -9.24 30.90
C ASN A 43 -4.71 -9.99 31.18
N LYS A 44 -3.56 -9.46 30.73
CA LYS A 44 -2.19 -10.04 30.88
C LYS A 44 -2.00 -11.44 30.25
N ASN A 45 -2.91 -11.88 29.39
CA ASN A 45 -2.90 -13.22 28.76
C ASN A 45 -2.31 -13.23 27.34
N TYR A 46 -1.74 -12.10 26.87
CA TYR A 46 -1.22 -12.00 25.51
C TYR A 46 -0.06 -11.01 25.40
N PRO A 47 1.07 -11.40 24.77
CA PRO A 47 2.22 -10.53 24.58
C PRO A 47 1.91 -9.36 23.62
N ARG A 48 2.19 -8.12 24.05
CA ARG A 48 1.88 -6.91 23.27
C ARG A 48 2.55 -6.88 21.88
N ASN A 49 3.74 -7.48 21.75
CA ASN A 49 4.48 -7.57 20.49
C ASN A 49 3.87 -8.56 19.49
N LEU A 50 2.87 -9.36 19.87
CA LEU A 50 2.15 -10.30 19.01
C LEU A 50 0.78 -9.79 18.56
N VAL A 51 0.35 -8.61 19.04
CA VAL A 51 -0.94 -8.01 18.70
C VAL A 51 -1.10 -7.86 17.18
N ASN A 52 -2.26 -8.27 16.68
CA ASN A 52 -2.65 -8.24 15.27
C ASN A 52 -1.71 -9.00 14.31
N LYS A 53 -0.93 -9.97 14.82
CA LYS A 53 -0.05 -10.82 13.99
C LYS A 53 -0.68 -12.18 13.70
N HIS A 54 -0.41 -12.72 12.51
CA HIS A 54 -0.86 -14.04 12.06
C HIS A 54 0.24 -15.10 12.03
N SER A 55 1.37 -14.85 12.70
CA SER A 55 2.43 -15.87 12.84
C SER A 55 1.92 -17.07 13.63
N LEU A 56 2.50 -18.26 13.38
CA LEU A 56 2.19 -19.48 14.13
C LEU A 56 2.37 -19.29 15.64
N LYS A 57 3.42 -18.56 16.06
CA LYS A 57 3.63 -18.15 17.45
C LYS A 57 2.44 -17.36 18.02
N SER A 58 1.90 -16.41 17.26
CA SER A 58 0.74 -15.61 17.70
C SER A 58 -0.53 -16.46 17.83
N TRP A 59 -0.72 -17.39 16.89
CA TRP A 59 -1.84 -18.32 16.94
C TRP A 59 -1.70 -19.36 18.05
N GLY A 60 -0.50 -19.89 18.29
CA GLY A 60 -0.24 -20.79 19.41
C GLY A 60 -0.64 -20.15 20.74
N VAL A 61 -0.28 -18.89 20.98
CA VAL A 61 -0.72 -18.17 22.20
C VAL A 61 -2.25 -18.01 22.26
N ARG A 62 -2.91 -17.69 21.13
CA ARG A 62 -4.38 -17.55 21.08
C ARG A 62 -5.12 -18.86 21.34
N LEU A 63 -4.54 -19.98 20.95
CA LEU A 63 -5.12 -21.31 21.07
C LEU A 63 -4.77 -22.01 22.40
N GLY A 64 -3.87 -21.42 23.21
CA GLY A 64 -3.35 -22.07 24.42
C GLY A 64 -2.40 -23.24 24.14
N ASN A 65 -1.95 -23.40 22.88
CA ASN A 65 -0.99 -24.40 22.42
C ASN A 65 0.28 -23.67 22.00
N TYR A 66 1.20 -23.48 22.96
CA TYR A 66 2.33 -22.57 22.81
C TYR A 66 3.42 -23.18 21.92
N LYS A 67 3.84 -22.41 20.91
CA LYS A 67 5.04 -22.70 20.15
C LYS A 67 6.26 -22.61 21.06
N GLN A 68 7.06 -23.67 21.10
CA GLN A 68 8.31 -23.72 21.85
C GLN A 68 9.30 -22.67 21.35
N HIS A 69 10.20 -22.25 22.21
CA HIS A 69 11.33 -21.41 21.84
C HIS A 69 12.59 -22.27 21.91
N ILE A 70 13.25 -22.39 20.77
CA ILE A 70 14.51 -23.11 20.66
C ILE A 70 15.62 -22.10 20.30
N THR A 71 16.76 -22.24 20.99
CA THR A 71 17.98 -21.49 20.67
C THR A 71 19.01 -22.49 20.17
N THR A 72 19.26 -22.52 18.87
CA THR A 72 20.19 -23.43 18.21
C THR A 72 20.81 -22.75 16.99
N ASP A 73 21.94 -23.27 16.54
CA ASP A 73 22.65 -22.79 15.35
C ASP A 73 22.00 -23.22 14.01
N TRP A 74 21.06 -24.16 14.07
CA TRP A 74 20.36 -24.73 12.91
C TRP A 74 21.27 -25.43 11.87
N GLN A 75 22.55 -25.64 12.17
CA GLN A 75 23.50 -26.28 11.26
C GLN A 75 23.53 -27.80 11.44
N THR A 76 23.39 -28.26 12.70
CA THR A 76 23.43 -29.67 13.06
C THR A 76 22.08 -30.08 13.62
N PHE A 77 21.53 -31.21 13.12
CA PHE A 77 20.26 -31.75 13.61
C PHE A 77 20.35 -32.13 15.09
N THR A 78 19.36 -31.72 15.88
CA THR A 78 19.21 -32.07 17.29
C THR A 78 17.81 -32.65 17.60
N LYS A 79 17.68 -33.34 18.72
CA LYS A 79 16.38 -33.86 19.18
C LYS A 79 15.41 -32.71 19.47
N GLU A 80 15.90 -31.64 20.04
CA GLU A 80 15.11 -30.41 20.32
C GLU A 80 14.55 -29.78 19.05
N MET A 81 15.31 -29.83 17.93
CA MET A 81 14.79 -29.38 16.62
C MET A 81 13.63 -30.24 16.14
N LEU A 82 13.70 -31.56 16.35
CA LEU A 82 12.61 -32.47 16.01
C LEU A 82 11.37 -32.18 16.85
N GLU A 83 11.53 -32.07 18.17
CA GLU A 83 10.44 -31.74 19.10
C GLU A 83 9.79 -30.39 18.75
N TYR A 84 10.61 -29.39 18.41
CA TYR A 84 10.13 -28.08 17.91
C TYR A 84 9.29 -28.22 16.63
N CYS A 85 9.75 -29.03 15.66
CA CYS A 85 9.00 -29.24 14.42
C CYS A 85 7.68 -29.97 14.66
N ILE A 86 7.67 -30.98 15.54
CA ILE A 86 6.45 -31.70 15.94
C ILE A 86 5.44 -30.71 16.54
N GLN A 87 5.89 -29.88 17.48
CA GLN A 87 5.05 -28.86 18.10
C GLN A 87 4.48 -27.85 17.09
N ASP A 88 5.27 -27.43 16.11
CA ASP A 88 4.80 -26.55 15.04
C ASP A 88 3.70 -27.19 14.18
N VAL A 89 3.80 -28.49 13.91
CA VAL A 89 2.75 -29.26 13.20
C VAL A 89 1.48 -29.35 14.04
N GLU A 90 1.58 -29.63 15.34
CA GLU A 90 0.44 -29.70 16.25
C GLU A 90 -0.30 -28.37 16.37
N VAL A 91 0.43 -27.26 16.53
CA VAL A 91 -0.15 -25.91 16.53
C VAL A 91 -0.83 -25.62 15.20
N THR A 92 -0.21 -25.99 14.08
CA THR A 92 -0.78 -25.81 12.74
C THR A 92 -2.05 -26.62 12.55
N HIS A 93 -2.07 -27.87 13.01
CA HIS A 93 -3.25 -28.74 12.96
C HIS A 93 -4.40 -28.18 13.81
N THR A 94 -4.12 -27.78 15.05
CA THR A 94 -5.11 -27.15 15.94
C THR A 94 -5.69 -25.87 15.30
N LEU A 95 -4.84 -25.06 14.67
CA LEU A 95 -5.28 -23.87 13.93
C LEU A 95 -6.16 -24.23 12.73
N TYR A 96 -5.79 -25.26 11.97
CA TYR A 96 -6.57 -25.75 10.84
C TYR A 96 -7.97 -26.19 11.26
N GLN A 97 -8.10 -26.98 12.36
CA GLN A 97 -9.40 -27.35 12.92
C GLN A 97 -10.23 -26.10 13.30
N LYS A 98 -9.58 -25.12 13.92
CA LYS A 98 -10.23 -23.85 14.29
C LYS A 98 -10.73 -23.05 13.07
N ILE A 99 -10.03 -23.12 11.95
CA ILE A 99 -10.45 -22.55 10.67
C ILE A 99 -11.68 -23.27 10.12
N LEU A 100 -11.69 -24.61 10.13
CA LEU A 100 -12.80 -25.42 9.64
C LEU A 100 -14.10 -25.19 10.44
N GLU A 101 -14.01 -25.02 11.76
CA GLU A 101 -15.14 -24.68 12.61
C GLU A 101 -15.87 -23.39 12.21
N LYS A 102 -15.16 -22.47 11.52
CA LYS A 102 -15.73 -21.19 11.06
C LYS A 102 -16.70 -21.35 9.90
N LYS A 103 -16.68 -22.47 9.20
CA LYS A 103 -17.54 -22.73 8.02
C LYS A 103 -17.53 -21.53 7.07
N TYR A 104 -16.33 -21.00 6.80
CA TYR A 104 -16.15 -19.81 5.99
C TYR A 104 -16.39 -20.09 4.51
N SER A 105 -16.64 -19.05 3.68
CA SER A 105 -16.88 -19.18 2.25
C SER A 105 -15.75 -19.94 1.55
N GLU A 106 -16.07 -21.09 0.94
CA GLU A 106 -15.12 -21.89 0.14
C GLU A 106 -14.61 -21.10 -1.05
N GLN A 107 -15.49 -20.36 -1.72
CA GLN A 107 -15.13 -19.53 -2.87
C GLN A 107 -14.04 -18.51 -2.52
N SER A 108 -14.17 -17.85 -1.38
CA SER A 108 -13.17 -16.86 -0.95
C SER A 108 -11.86 -17.51 -0.48
N LEU A 109 -11.91 -18.66 0.19
CA LEU A 109 -10.74 -19.44 0.58
C LEU A 109 -9.99 -19.93 -0.67
N GLU A 110 -10.69 -20.47 -1.64
CA GLU A 110 -10.09 -20.96 -2.89
C GLU A 110 -9.42 -19.83 -3.67
N LEU A 111 -10.11 -18.70 -3.84
CA LEU A 111 -9.55 -17.53 -4.52
C LEU A 111 -8.24 -17.06 -3.85
N GLU A 112 -8.21 -16.94 -2.52
CA GLU A 112 -7.00 -16.50 -1.81
C GLU A 112 -5.84 -17.49 -1.93
N HIS A 113 -6.12 -18.81 -1.96
CA HIS A 113 -5.07 -19.81 -2.16
C HIS A 113 -4.51 -19.78 -3.58
N LEU A 114 -5.37 -19.69 -4.61
CA LEU A 114 -4.95 -19.56 -6.01
C LEU A 114 -4.08 -18.31 -6.21
N ILE A 115 -4.51 -17.17 -5.66
CA ILE A 115 -3.72 -15.93 -5.72
C ILE A 115 -2.40 -16.07 -4.98
N SER A 116 -2.39 -16.73 -3.82
CA SER A 116 -1.15 -16.96 -3.07
C SER A 116 -0.14 -17.78 -3.88
N GLU A 117 -0.60 -18.73 -4.69
CA GLU A 117 0.25 -19.52 -5.57
C GLU A 117 0.80 -18.69 -6.74
N ILE A 118 -0.05 -17.92 -7.42
CA ILE A 118 0.35 -17.02 -8.53
C ILE A 118 1.40 -16.02 -8.02
N ILE A 119 1.13 -15.38 -6.89
CA ILE A 119 2.05 -14.41 -6.29
C ILE A 119 3.35 -15.06 -5.80
N SER A 120 3.31 -16.31 -5.34
CA SER A 120 4.54 -17.04 -4.99
C SER A 120 5.45 -17.23 -6.22
N ARG A 121 4.89 -17.52 -7.39
CA ARG A 121 5.65 -17.59 -8.65
C ARG A 121 6.21 -16.22 -9.06
N GLN A 122 5.41 -15.16 -8.97
CA GLN A 122 5.85 -13.78 -9.21
C GLN A 122 7.02 -13.38 -8.31
N GLU A 123 6.92 -13.64 -6.99
CA GLU A 123 7.98 -13.32 -6.02
C GLU A 123 9.27 -14.12 -6.29
N GLN A 124 9.17 -15.39 -6.68
CA GLN A 124 10.33 -16.23 -7.01
C GLN A 124 11.01 -15.79 -8.30
N TYR A 125 10.23 -15.44 -9.31
CA TYR A 125 10.77 -14.97 -10.61
C TYR A 125 11.40 -13.58 -10.47
N GLY A 126 10.72 -12.65 -9.82
CA GLY A 126 11.14 -11.26 -9.65
C GLY A 126 11.11 -10.48 -10.96
N ILE A 127 11.27 -9.16 -10.88
CA ILE A 127 11.35 -8.27 -12.04
C ILE A 127 12.79 -7.87 -12.31
N LEU A 128 13.22 -7.88 -13.58
CA LEU A 128 14.55 -7.45 -13.98
C LEU A 128 14.74 -5.96 -13.70
N PHE A 129 15.88 -5.60 -13.12
CA PHE A 129 16.17 -4.26 -12.61
C PHE A 129 17.52 -3.76 -13.15
N ASP A 130 17.49 -2.62 -13.81
CA ASP A 130 18.67 -1.96 -14.37
C ASP A 130 19.50 -1.28 -13.26
N LYS A 131 20.41 -2.05 -12.67
CA LYS A 131 21.27 -1.61 -11.57
C LYS A 131 22.19 -0.47 -11.94
N ASP A 132 22.72 -0.46 -13.18
CA ASP A 132 23.65 0.57 -13.63
C ASP A 132 22.92 1.91 -13.80
N LYS A 133 21.75 1.88 -14.43
CA LYS A 133 20.88 3.06 -14.55
C LYS A 133 20.41 3.56 -13.17
N ALA A 134 20.10 2.65 -12.26
CA ALA A 134 19.72 2.98 -10.88
C ALA A 134 20.86 3.66 -10.11
N THR A 135 22.08 3.18 -10.26
CA THR A 135 23.28 3.78 -9.63
C THR A 135 23.54 5.19 -10.17
N LYS A 136 23.42 5.40 -11.49
CA LYS A 136 23.53 6.73 -12.10
C LYS A 136 22.45 7.68 -11.60
N LEU A 137 21.21 7.21 -11.52
CA LEU A 137 20.09 7.99 -10.98
C LEU A 137 20.35 8.37 -9.52
N TYR A 138 20.83 7.44 -8.69
CA TYR A 138 21.20 7.70 -7.30
C TYR A 138 22.26 8.81 -7.18
N ALA A 139 23.32 8.73 -7.99
CA ALA A 139 24.37 9.75 -8.01
C ALA A 139 23.80 11.15 -8.34
N THR A 140 22.92 11.23 -9.34
CA THR A 140 22.25 12.49 -9.73
C THR A 140 21.40 13.05 -8.60
N LEU A 141 20.55 12.22 -7.98
CA LEU A 141 19.66 12.65 -6.90
C LEU A 141 20.45 13.06 -5.64
N SER A 142 21.52 12.34 -5.32
CA SER A 142 22.38 12.65 -4.17
C SER A 142 23.13 13.97 -4.37
N SER A 143 23.66 14.22 -5.56
CA SER A 143 24.33 15.49 -5.88
C SER A 143 23.38 16.67 -5.75
N GLU A 144 22.14 16.54 -6.25
CA GLU A 144 21.12 17.58 -6.10
C GLU A 144 20.73 17.82 -4.64
N ARG A 145 20.51 16.73 -3.86
CA ARG A 145 20.23 16.82 -2.43
C ARG A 145 21.34 17.55 -1.68
N ASP A 146 22.59 17.20 -1.94
CA ASP A 146 23.75 17.79 -1.25
C ASP A 146 23.94 19.26 -1.61
N THR A 147 23.60 19.66 -2.84
CA THR A 147 23.58 21.05 -3.27
C THR A 147 22.55 21.85 -2.48
N ILE A 148 21.31 21.37 -2.39
CA ILE A 148 20.25 22.02 -1.61
C ILE A 148 20.63 22.08 -0.13
N LYS A 149 21.20 20.98 0.43
CA LYS A 149 21.65 20.95 1.80
C LYS A 149 22.66 22.06 2.11
N LYS A 150 23.70 22.21 1.28
CA LYS A 150 24.70 23.27 1.40
C LYS A 150 24.11 24.68 1.31
N GLU A 151 23.14 24.86 0.42
CA GLU A 151 22.41 26.13 0.28
C GLU A 151 21.61 26.45 1.54
N MET A 152 20.91 25.46 2.09
CA MET A 152 20.12 25.63 3.31
C MET A 152 21.00 25.86 4.55
N GLU A 153 22.16 25.23 4.64
CA GLU A 153 23.13 25.47 5.73
C GLU A 153 23.68 26.92 5.69
N LYS A 154 23.91 27.48 4.50
CA LYS A 154 24.28 28.89 4.36
C LYS A 154 23.13 29.83 4.73
N THR A 155 21.92 29.48 4.34
CA THR A 155 20.73 30.31 4.57
C THR A 155 20.27 30.30 6.03
N PHE A 156 20.49 29.21 6.72
CA PHE A 156 20.16 29.01 8.13
C PHE A 156 21.42 28.71 8.94
N PRO A 157 22.15 29.75 9.40
CA PRO A 157 23.38 29.57 10.17
C PRO A 157 23.11 28.86 11.51
N PRO A 158 24.16 28.32 12.16
CA PRO A 158 24.02 27.64 13.45
C PRO A 158 23.31 28.50 14.49
N LEU A 159 22.35 27.91 15.21
CA LEU A 159 21.67 28.59 16.33
C LEU A 159 22.46 28.42 17.62
N LYS A 160 22.70 29.53 18.30
CA LYS A 160 23.19 29.52 19.66
C LYS A 160 22.14 28.89 20.58
N ARG A 161 22.55 27.88 21.35
CA ARG A 161 21.78 27.25 22.42
C ARG A 161 22.46 27.51 23.75
N GLU A 162 21.70 27.98 24.68
CA GLU A 162 22.15 28.21 26.05
C GLU A 162 21.38 27.25 26.96
N GLU A 163 22.12 26.44 27.72
CA GLU A 163 21.58 25.48 28.68
C GLU A 163 22.19 25.78 30.04
N GLU A 164 21.35 26.20 30.96
CA GLU A 164 21.78 26.37 32.36
C GLU A 164 21.73 25.01 33.06
N PHE A 165 22.83 24.63 33.68
CA PHE A 165 22.87 23.44 34.52
C PHE A 165 23.75 23.66 35.76
N ILE A 166 23.49 22.90 36.83
CA ILE A 166 24.27 22.93 38.05
C ILE A 166 25.25 21.75 38.06
N PRO A 167 26.56 21.98 37.89
CA PRO A 167 27.58 20.93 37.90
C PRO A 167 27.61 20.17 39.22
N LYS A 168 27.70 18.86 39.16
CA LYS A 168 27.85 17.98 40.33
C LYS A 168 29.31 17.82 40.78
N VAL A 169 30.26 18.25 39.95
CA VAL A 169 31.71 18.19 40.21
C VAL A 169 32.41 19.44 39.68
N ASN A 170 33.55 19.80 40.25
CA ASN A 170 34.41 20.87 39.73
C ASN A 170 35.12 20.39 38.46
N ASN A 171 35.19 21.22 37.43
CA ASN A 171 35.95 20.96 36.21
C ASN A 171 36.65 22.25 35.75
N LYS A 172 37.93 22.37 36.07
CA LYS A 172 38.73 23.58 35.75
C LYS A 172 38.85 23.82 34.23
N THR A 173 38.99 22.77 33.46
CA THR A 173 39.12 22.86 31.98
C THR A 173 37.86 23.44 31.32
N ARG A 174 36.69 23.14 31.89
CA ARG A 174 35.39 23.60 31.37
C ARG A 174 34.80 24.77 32.15
N GLY A 175 35.52 25.26 33.19
CA GLY A 175 35.06 26.36 34.04
C GLY A 175 33.90 26.00 34.97
N TYR A 176 33.65 24.71 35.28
CA TYR A 176 32.55 24.30 36.15
C TYR A 176 32.92 24.38 37.63
N VAL A 177 32.06 25.01 38.42
CA VAL A 177 32.13 25.00 39.87
C VAL A 177 30.94 24.19 40.41
N LYS A 178 31.24 23.20 41.25
CA LYS A 178 30.21 22.34 41.87
C LYS A 178 29.17 23.19 42.61
N GLY A 179 27.90 22.97 42.31
CA GLY A 179 26.77 23.63 42.96
C GLY A 179 26.48 25.05 42.47
N GLN A 180 27.27 25.61 41.56
CA GLN A 180 26.99 26.92 40.96
C GLN A 180 26.36 26.76 39.57
N PRO A 181 25.34 27.58 39.20
CA PRO A 181 24.79 27.60 37.87
C PRO A 181 25.86 27.91 36.81
N PHE A 182 25.88 27.15 35.75
CA PHE A 182 26.75 27.34 34.60
C PHE A 182 25.95 27.34 33.31
N ILE A 183 26.15 28.37 32.47
CA ILE A 183 25.51 28.45 31.17
C ILE A 183 26.40 27.79 30.12
N LYS A 184 26.00 26.62 29.65
CA LYS A 184 26.67 25.93 28.57
C LYS A 184 26.17 26.48 27.24
N VAL A 185 27.05 27.07 26.46
CA VAL A 185 26.76 27.57 25.13
C VAL A 185 27.15 26.49 24.10
N THR A 186 26.21 26.14 23.24
CA THR A 186 26.44 25.26 22.09
C THR A 186 25.85 25.89 20.82
N TYR A 187 26.37 25.51 19.66
CA TYR A 187 25.82 25.92 18.38
C TYR A 187 25.21 24.69 17.69
N GLU A 188 23.94 24.79 17.34
CA GLU A 188 23.18 23.72 16.67
C GLU A 188 23.08 24.02 15.19
N ASP A 189 23.75 23.17 14.36
CA ASP A 189 23.70 23.27 12.91
C ASP A 189 22.31 22.99 12.37
N PHE A 190 21.96 23.64 11.26
CA PHE A 190 20.69 23.37 10.59
C PHE A 190 20.68 21.98 9.95
N ASN A 191 19.67 21.19 10.26
CA ASN A 191 19.44 19.90 9.63
C ASN A 191 18.16 19.97 8.77
N PRO A 192 18.26 19.96 7.43
CA PRO A 192 17.12 20.03 6.53
C PRO A 192 16.22 18.79 6.56
N SER A 193 16.65 17.67 7.13
CA SER A 193 15.80 16.48 7.38
C SER A 193 14.96 16.61 8.66
N SER A 194 15.29 17.57 9.55
CA SER A 194 14.60 17.76 10.83
C SER A 194 13.43 18.73 10.70
N ARG A 195 12.20 18.20 10.79
CA ARG A 195 10.98 19.02 10.78
C ARG A 195 10.97 20.05 11.90
N ARG A 196 11.55 19.74 13.06
CA ARG A 196 11.72 20.67 14.19
C ARG A 196 12.61 21.84 13.80
N HIS A 197 13.80 21.58 13.24
CA HIS A 197 14.71 22.64 12.80
C HIS A 197 14.06 23.53 11.74
N ILE A 198 13.38 22.93 10.75
CA ILE A 198 12.68 23.69 9.70
C ILE A 198 11.63 24.62 10.32
N ALA A 199 10.75 24.08 11.17
CA ALA A 199 9.71 24.87 11.82
C ALA A 199 10.30 26.03 12.63
N GLU A 200 11.36 25.80 13.39
CA GLU A 200 12.03 26.80 14.18
C GLU A 200 12.67 27.91 13.31
N ARG A 201 13.39 27.52 12.25
CA ARG A 201 14.03 28.48 11.34
C ARG A 201 13.03 29.33 10.58
N LEU A 202 11.93 28.74 10.12
CA LEU A 202 10.85 29.47 9.45
C LEU A 202 10.15 30.45 10.40
N LYS A 203 9.97 30.08 11.67
CA LYS A 203 9.45 30.99 12.70
C LYS A 203 10.38 32.18 12.92
N ILE A 204 11.69 31.92 13.09
CA ILE A 204 12.67 32.97 13.32
C ILE A 204 12.80 33.91 12.12
N LYS A 205 12.97 33.37 10.91
CA LYS A 205 13.25 34.16 9.70
C LYS A 205 12.05 34.89 9.16
N TYR A 206 10.86 34.24 9.17
CA TYR A 206 9.64 34.72 8.49
C TYR A 206 8.47 34.99 9.44
N ASN A 207 8.66 34.85 10.76
CA ASN A 207 7.57 34.90 11.73
C ASN A 207 6.42 33.95 11.35
N TRP A 208 6.78 32.79 10.77
CA TRP A 208 5.81 31.79 10.30
C TRP A 208 4.96 31.27 11.45
N LYS A 209 3.62 31.32 11.26
CA LYS A 209 2.65 30.78 12.22
C LYS A 209 2.07 29.48 11.66
N PRO A 210 2.42 28.32 12.25
CA PRO A 210 1.89 27.04 11.81
C PRO A 210 0.36 26.98 11.98
N LYS A 211 -0.34 26.52 10.94
CA LYS A 211 -1.80 26.31 10.96
C LYS A 211 -2.18 24.89 11.32
N GLU A 212 -1.27 23.93 11.13
CA GLU A 212 -1.49 22.51 11.38
C GLU A 212 -0.42 21.97 12.34
N PHE A 213 -0.85 21.03 13.20
CA PHE A 213 -0.01 20.39 14.20
C PHE A 213 -0.13 18.87 14.11
N THR A 214 0.91 18.17 14.56
CA THR A 214 0.88 16.72 14.76
C THR A 214 0.09 16.37 16.02
N ASN A 215 -0.21 15.08 16.23
CA ASN A 215 -0.89 14.61 17.45
C ASN A 215 -0.10 14.95 18.73
N ASP A 216 1.21 15.12 18.62
CA ASP A 216 2.11 15.47 19.74
C ASP A 216 2.26 17.00 19.89
N GLY A 217 1.42 17.80 19.22
CA GLY A 217 1.41 19.25 19.32
C GLY A 217 2.57 19.97 18.61
N GLN A 218 3.39 19.26 17.81
CA GLN A 218 4.47 19.88 17.04
C GLN A 218 3.93 20.48 15.73
N PRO A 219 4.50 21.59 15.23
CA PRO A 219 4.15 22.12 13.93
C PRO A 219 4.28 21.05 12.84
N LYS A 220 3.24 20.90 12.03
CA LYS A 220 3.29 19.98 10.90
C LYS A 220 4.14 20.60 9.79
N VAL A 221 5.18 19.88 9.37
CA VAL A 221 6.07 20.24 8.27
C VAL A 221 6.13 19.04 7.33
N ASP A 222 5.41 19.15 6.24
CA ASP A 222 5.41 18.18 5.13
C ASP A 222 5.48 18.91 3.78
N ASP A 223 5.60 18.14 2.70
CA ASP A 223 5.71 18.68 1.33
C ASP A 223 4.55 19.63 1.00
N ARG A 224 3.34 19.32 1.46
CA ARG A 224 2.14 20.14 1.22
C ARG A 224 2.25 21.47 1.93
N VAL A 225 2.59 21.46 3.22
CA VAL A 225 2.75 22.70 4.01
C VAL A 225 3.85 23.56 3.40
N LEU A 226 5.02 22.99 3.11
CA LEU A 226 6.14 23.74 2.53
C LEU A 226 5.79 24.32 1.16
N ASN A 227 5.12 23.57 0.30
CA ASN A 227 4.69 24.05 -1.02
C ASN A 227 3.60 25.14 -0.95
N SER A 228 2.86 25.26 0.15
CA SER A 228 1.84 26.29 0.36
C SER A 228 2.42 27.63 0.81
N LEU A 229 3.71 27.67 1.19
CA LEU A 229 4.38 28.88 1.66
C LEU A 229 5.06 29.62 0.50
N ASP A 230 5.00 30.94 0.51
CA ASP A 230 5.62 31.79 -0.53
C ASP A 230 7.09 32.13 -0.22
N TYR A 231 7.78 31.25 0.54
CA TYR A 231 9.21 31.39 0.85
C TYR A 231 10.03 30.52 -0.11
N SER A 232 11.10 31.07 -0.69
CA SER A 232 12.00 30.33 -1.58
C SER A 232 12.60 29.10 -0.90
N GLU A 233 13.02 29.24 0.35
CA GLU A 233 13.58 28.15 1.16
C GLU A 233 12.55 27.04 1.43
N ALA A 234 11.27 27.39 1.59
CA ALA A 234 10.23 26.36 1.78
C ALA A 234 10.09 25.50 0.52
N LYS A 235 10.19 26.09 -0.68
CA LYS A 235 10.18 25.32 -1.94
C LYS A 235 11.41 24.41 -2.06
N LEU A 236 12.59 24.90 -1.69
CA LEU A 236 13.83 24.10 -1.68
C LEU A 236 13.77 22.96 -0.66
N LEU A 237 13.22 23.22 0.54
CA LEU A 237 13.01 22.16 1.54
C LEU A 237 11.99 21.12 1.11
N ALA A 238 10.90 21.52 0.42
CA ALA A 238 9.96 20.57 -0.18
C ALA A 238 10.66 19.70 -1.24
N ARG A 239 11.53 20.29 -2.07
CA ARG A 239 12.38 19.58 -3.03
C ARG A 239 13.34 18.64 -2.34
N TYR A 240 13.98 19.07 -1.26
CA TYR A 240 14.86 18.23 -0.44
C TYR A 240 14.12 16.99 0.10
N PHE A 241 12.92 17.14 0.64
CA PHE A 241 12.11 16.02 1.13
C PHE A 241 11.74 15.03 0.01
N LEU A 242 11.42 15.54 -1.18
CA LEU A 242 11.18 14.69 -2.34
C LEU A 242 12.41 13.86 -2.68
N LEU A 243 13.61 14.49 -2.71
CA LEU A 243 14.87 13.79 -2.99
C LEU A 243 15.19 12.75 -1.92
N GLU A 244 15.07 13.08 -0.63
CA GLU A 244 15.25 12.14 0.49
C GLU A 244 14.34 10.92 0.33
N LYS A 245 13.06 11.13 -0.02
CA LYS A 245 12.11 10.04 -0.26
C LYS A 245 12.54 9.16 -1.44
N ARG A 246 12.98 9.75 -2.56
CA ARG A 246 13.42 9.01 -3.76
C ARG A 246 14.72 8.25 -3.49
N ILE A 247 15.69 8.90 -2.87
CA ILE A 247 16.97 8.31 -2.49
C ILE A 247 16.75 7.16 -1.49
N GLY A 248 15.86 7.36 -0.50
CA GLY A 248 15.49 6.33 0.46
C GLY A 248 14.89 5.08 -0.19
N MET A 249 14.08 5.25 -1.25
CA MET A 249 13.55 4.11 -2.03
C MET A 249 14.63 3.43 -2.85
N LEU A 250 15.53 4.19 -3.47
CA LEU A 250 16.50 3.69 -4.44
C LEU A 250 17.72 3.04 -3.79
N ALA A 251 18.32 3.69 -2.77
CA ALA A 251 19.64 3.31 -2.26
C ALA A 251 19.79 3.31 -0.73
N GLU A 252 19.31 4.33 -0.02
CA GLU A 252 19.70 4.55 1.38
C GLU A 252 18.78 3.88 2.40
N GLY A 253 17.50 3.73 2.12
CA GLY A 253 16.52 3.11 3.02
C GLY A 253 16.83 1.64 3.32
N ARG A 254 16.24 1.12 4.39
CA ARG A 254 16.40 -0.30 4.78
C ARG A 254 15.89 -1.26 3.70
N GLN A 255 14.84 -0.89 2.98
CA GLN A 255 14.23 -1.67 1.89
C GLN A 255 14.50 -1.04 0.52
N ALA A 256 15.66 -0.40 0.35
CA ALA A 256 16.04 0.24 -0.90
C ALA A 256 16.29 -0.79 -2.00
N TYR A 257 15.98 -0.42 -3.24
CA TYR A 257 16.05 -1.31 -4.40
C TYR A 257 17.48 -1.85 -4.61
N LEU A 258 18.50 -0.98 -4.59
CA LEU A 258 19.90 -1.37 -4.75
C LEU A 258 20.42 -2.30 -3.63
N LYS A 259 19.80 -2.29 -2.43
CA LYS A 259 20.16 -3.19 -1.32
C LYS A 259 19.49 -4.55 -1.42
N LEU A 260 18.32 -4.62 -2.04
CA LEU A 260 17.48 -5.82 -2.12
C LEU A 260 17.56 -6.51 -3.48
N GLU A 261 18.27 -5.90 -4.44
CA GLU A 261 18.53 -6.50 -5.75
C GLU A 261 19.35 -7.78 -5.59
N ARG A 262 18.95 -8.83 -6.32
CA ARG A 262 19.64 -10.12 -6.40
C ARG A 262 19.64 -10.62 -7.83
N ASN A 263 20.81 -10.89 -8.39
CA ASN A 263 20.96 -11.36 -9.76
C ASN A 263 20.25 -10.46 -10.78
N ASN A 264 20.40 -9.16 -10.63
CA ASN A 264 19.73 -8.12 -11.41
C ASN A 264 18.19 -8.16 -11.35
N ARG A 265 17.60 -8.78 -10.33
CA ARG A 265 16.15 -8.81 -10.13
C ARG A 265 15.74 -8.31 -8.75
N LEU A 266 14.54 -7.74 -8.67
CA LEU A 266 13.88 -7.38 -7.43
C LEU A 266 12.74 -8.36 -7.16
N HIS A 267 12.73 -8.92 -5.95
CA HIS A 267 11.77 -9.93 -5.50
C HIS A 267 10.87 -9.34 -4.40
N GLY A 268 10.03 -8.37 -4.80
CA GLY A 268 9.13 -7.71 -3.84
C GLY A 268 8.12 -8.69 -3.24
N THR A 269 7.96 -8.65 -1.92
CA THR A 269 6.98 -9.46 -1.20
C THR A 269 5.58 -8.86 -1.31
N VAL A 270 4.58 -9.67 -1.67
CA VAL A 270 3.17 -9.28 -1.72
C VAL A 270 2.35 -10.12 -0.75
N ASN A 271 1.76 -9.47 0.24
CA ASN A 271 0.76 -10.08 1.10
C ASN A 271 -0.62 -9.86 0.48
N THR A 272 -1.23 -10.91 -0.01
CA THR A 272 -2.41 -10.82 -0.88
C THR A 272 -3.67 -10.27 -0.20
N ASN A 273 -3.78 -10.41 1.12
CA ASN A 273 -4.99 -10.10 1.89
C ASN A 273 -4.71 -9.50 3.28
N SER A 274 -3.66 -8.69 3.43
CA SER A 274 -3.30 -8.16 4.75
C SER A 274 -3.95 -6.81 5.10
N ALA A 275 -4.54 -6.09 4.15
CA ALA A 275 -5.36 -4.92 4.45
C ALA A 275 -6.75 -5.34 4.95
N ILE A 276 -7.39 -4.49 5.77
CA ILE A 276 -8.76 -4.74 6.26
C ILE A 276 -9.76 -4.86 5.10
N THR A 277 -9.58 -4.06 4.06
CA THR A 277 -10.34 -4.15 2.81
C THR A 277 -9.96 -5.35 1.95
N GLN A 278 -9.06 -6.22 2.43
CA GLN A 278 -8.54 -7.39 1.70
C GLN A 278 -7.70 -7.04 0.46
N ARG A 279 -7.27 -5.78 0.33
CA ARG A 279 -6.26 -5.38 -0.67
C ARG A 279 -4.91 -5.99 -0.32
N ALA A 280 -4.10 -6.21 -1.34
CA ALA A 280 -2.71 -6.61 -1.18
C ALA A 280 -1.85 -5.48 -0.59
N THR A 281 -0.81 -5.85 0.13
CA THR A 281 0.24 -4.94 0.60
C THR A 281 1.60 -5.41 0.15
N HIS A 282 2.51 -4.47 -0.08
CA HIS A 282 3.83 -4.71 -0.66
C HIS A 282 4.96 -4.34 0.31
N SER A 283 6.05 -5.12 0.26
CA SER A 283 7.24 -4.89 1.09
C SER A 283 8.46 -5.60 0.49
N ASN A 284 9.64 -5.28 0.94
CA ASN A 284 10.93 -5.94 0.67
C ASN A 284 11.31 -6.14 -0.83
N PRO A 285 11.32 -5.12 -1.67
CA PRO A 285 10.92 -3.73 -1.47
C PRO A 285 9.43 -3.51 -1.73
N ASN A 286 8.91 -2.34 -1.33
CA ASN A 286 7.54 -1.95 -1.63
C ASN A 286 7.42 -1.45 -3.08
N LEU A 287 7.16 -2.35 -4.02
CA LEU A 287 6.99 -2.02 -5.43
C LEU A 287 5.65 -1.34 -5.75
N GLY A 288 4.66 -1.47 -4.86
CA GLY A 288 3.38 -0.74 -4.99
C GLY A 288 3.48 0.77 -4.76
N GLN A 289 4.65 1.28 -4.31
CA GLN A 289 4.89 2.71 -4.11
C GLN A 289 5.86 3.32 -5.14
N VAL A 290 6.21 2.58 -6.20
CA VAL A 290 6.98 3.16 -7.31
C VAL A 290 6.20 4.35 -7.89
N PRO A 291 6.83 5.54 -7.99
CA PRO A 291 6.11 6.75 -8.37
C PRO A 291 5.53 6.65 -9.78
N ALA A 292 4.35 7.25 -9.99
CA ALA A 292 3.73 7.33 -11.30
C ALA A 292 4.56 8.20 -12.26
N VAL A 293 4.48 7.93 -13.55
CA VAL A 293 5.26 8.64 -14.59
C VAL A 293 5.01 10.17 -14.61
N THR A 294 3.85 10.60 -14.13
CA THR A 294 3.43 12.01 -14.09
C THR A 294 4.01 12.81 -12.93
N VAL A 295 4.62 12.16 -11.95
CA VAL A 295 5.22 12.86 -10.80
C VAL A 295 6.75 12.95 -10.93
N PRO A 296 7.42 13.89 -10.26
CA PRO A 296 8.87 14.07 -10.38
C PRO A 296 9.65 12.76 -10.13
N TYR A 297 10.54 12.46 -11.06
CA TYR A 297 11.35 11.23 -11.16
C TYR A 297 10.56 9.93 -11.39
N GLY A 298 9.25 9.98 -11.54
CA GLY A 298 8.44 8.77 -11.74
C GLY A 298 8.82 8.01 -12.99
N LYS A 299 9.00 8.72 -14.11
CA LYS A 299 9.47 8.12 -15.37
C LYS A 299 10.82 7.41 -15.19
N GLN A 300 11.81 8.09 -14.59
CA GLN A 300 13.15 7.54 -14.37
C GLN A 300 13.12 6.31 -13.46
N PHE A 301 12.26 6.30 -12.41
CA PHE A 301 12.09 5.15 -11.53
C PHE A 301 11.47 3.95 -12.26
N ARG A 302 10.43 4.16 -13.07
CA ARG A 302 9.78 3.06 -13.81
C ARG A 302 10.64 2.52 -14.95
N GLU A 303 11.50 3.34 -15.54
CA GLU A 303 12.49 2.91 -16.52
C GLU A 303 13.59 1.98 -15.98
N LEU A 304 13.71 1.83 -14.64
CA LEU A 304 14.61 0.87 -14.02
C LEU A 304 14.09 -0.57 -14.06
N PHE A 305 12.80 -0.77 -14.30
CA PHE A 305 12.16 -2.07 -14.38
C PHE A 305 12.00 -2.44 -15.84
N ILE A 306 12.76 -3.44 -16.27
CA ILE A 306 12.96 -3.81 -17.67
C ILE A 306 12.67 -5.30 -17.90
N VAL A 307 12.72 -5.71 -19.15
CA VAL A 307 12.67 -7.12 -19.55
C VAL A 307 13.94 -7.52 -20.31
N PRO A 308 14.28 -8.83 -20.37
CA PRO A 308 15.43 -9.32 -21.13
C PRO A 308 15.28 -9.08 -22.64
N LYS A 309 16.39 -9.09 -23.36
CA LYS A 309 16.38 -9.04 -24.85
C LYS A 309 15.54 -10.19 -25.42
N GLY A 310 14.71 -9.91 -26.40
CA GLY A 310 13.78 -10.86 -27.03
C GLY A 310 12.49 -11.10 -26.24
N LYS A 311 12.29 -10.33 -25.17
CA LYS A 311 11.06 -10.26 -24.38
C LYS A 311 10.45 -8.88 -24.44
N ALA A 312 9.13 -8.81 -24.29
CA ALA A 312 8.37 -7.59 -24.12
C ALA A 312 7.74 -7.53 -22.73
N MET A 313 7.55 -6.31 -22.24
CA MET A 313 6.72 -6.02 -21.08
C MET A 313 5.33 -5.61 -21.56
N CYS A 314 4.32 -6.33 -21.14
CA CYS A 314 2.92 -6.00 -21.38
C CYS A 314 2.33 -5.50 -20.05
N GLY A 315 2.01 -4.21 -19.98
CA GLY A 315 1.29 -3.60 -18.86
C GLY A 315 -0.20 -3.56 -19.16
N VAL A 316 -1.02 -3.99 -18.20
CA VAL A 316 -2.48 -4.08 -18.36
C VAL A 316 -3.14 -3.44 -17.14
N ASP A 317 -4.16 -2.61 -17.38
CA ASP A 317 -4.90 -1.88 -16.35
C ASP A 317 -6.42 -2.05 -16.53
N ILE A 318 -7.16 -2.19 -15.41
CA ILE A 318 -8.62 -2.24 -15.44
C ILE A 318 -9.19 -0.83 -15.51
N SER A 319 -9.86 -0.50 -16.59
CA SER A 319 -10.38 0.85 -16.82
C SER A 319 -11.47 1.24 -15.82
N SER A 320 -11.21 2.27 -15.01
CA SER A 320 -12.18 2.89 -14.09
C SER A 320 -12.86 1.91 -13.12
N LEU A 321 -12.10 0.97 -12.55
CA LEU A 321 -12.61 -0.13 -11.73
C LEU A 321 -13.58 0.34 -10.63
N GLU A 322 -13.19 1.32 -9.80
CA GLU A 322 -14.03 1.79 -8.69
C GLU A 322 -15.35 2.40 -9.15
N ILE A 323 -15.34 3.12 -10.28
CA ILE A 323 -16.56 3.74 -10.82
C ILE A 323 -17.49 2.67 -11.40
N ARG A 324 -16.95 1.65 -12.05
CA ARG A 324 -17.73 0.50 -12.56
C ARG A 324 -18.35 -0.31 -11.42
N LEU A 325 -17.62 -0.51 -10.32
CA LEU A 325 -18.14 -1.16 -9.13
C LEU A 325 -19.21 -0.31 -8.43
N LEU A 326 -19.01 1.01 -8.35
CA LEU A 326 -20.05 1.92 -7.86
C LEU A 326 -21.32 1.79 -8.72
N GLY A 327 -21.18 1.82 -10.04
CA GLY A 327 -22.29 1.61 -10.99
C GLY A 327 -23.01 0.28 -10.77
N HIS A 328 -22.26 -0.81 -10.53
CA HIS A 328 -22.82 -2.12 -10.20
C HIS A 328 -23.72 -2.08 -8.97
N TYR A 329 -23.24 -1.46 -7.87
CA TYR A 329 -24.02 -1.41 -6.63
C TYR A 329 -25.20 -0.42 -6.68
N ILE A 330 -25.05 0.73 -7.37
CA ILE A 330 -26.13 1.71 -7.55
C ILE A 330 -27.25 1.16 -8.44
N ALA A 331 -26.94 0.33 -9.43
CA ALA A 331 -27.88 -0.17 -10.43
C ALA A 331 -29.13 -0.86 -9.82
N LYS A 332 -29.03 -1.33 -8.58
CA LYS A 332 -30.17 -1.86 -7.82
C LYS A 332 -31.24 -0.79 -7.51
N TYR A 333 -30.85 0.49 -7.43
CA TYR A 333 -31.69 1.60 -6.94
C TYR A 333 -32.12 2.56 -8.03
N ASP A 334 -31.53 2.50 -9.23
CA ASP A 334 -31.82 3.38 -10.37
C ASP A 334 -32.10 2.61 -11.66
N ASN A 335 -32.36 1.30 -11.55
CA ASN A 335 -32.57 0.40 -12.69
C ASN A 335 -31.44 0.46 -13.72
N GLY A 336 -30.22 0.73 -13.28
CA GLY A 336 -29.02 0.74 -14.11
C GLY A 336 -28.77 2.07 -14.85
N ALA A 337 -29.46 3.14 -14.55
CA ALA A 337 -29.24 4.44 -15.21
C ALA A 337 -27.82 4.94 -15.06
N TYR A 338 -27.24 4.93 -13.84
CA TYR A 338 -25.87 5.31 -13.62
C TYR A 338 -24.87 4.32 -14.27
N ALA A 339 -25.19 3.02 -14.23
CA ALA A 339 -24.41 1.99 -14.89
C ALA A 339 -24.30 2.24 -16.41
N ASN A 340 -25.41 2.61 -17.06
CA ASN A 340 -25.43 2.97 -18.48
C ASN A 340 -24.57 4.21 -18.78
N LEU A 341 -24.58 5.24 -17.93
CA LEU A 341 -23.70 6.40 -18.05
C LEU A 341 -22.22 6.03 -17.95
N VAL A 342 -21.86 5.09 -17.07
CA VAL A 342 -20.48 4.59 -16.92
C VAL A 342 -19.99 3.88 -18.18
N VAL A 343 -20.87 3.18 -18.89
CA VAL A 343 -20.52 2.38 -20.08
C VAL A 343 -20.53 3.24 -21.35
N ASN A 344 -21.58 4.05 -21.52
CA ASN A 344 -21.89 4.69 -22.81
C ASN A 344 -21.73 6.22 -22.80
N GLY A 345 -21.44 6.82 -21.64
CA GLY A 345 -21.34 8.25 -21.48
C GLY A 345 -19.98 8.75 -20.96
N ASP A 346 -19.83 10.07 -20.84
CA ASP A 346 -18.73 10.66 -20.09
C ASP A 346 -19.16 10.86 -18.63
N ILE A 347 -18.91 9.83 -17.82
CA ILE A 347 -19.27 9.81 -16.40
C ILE A 347 -18.64 10.98 -15.61
N HIS A 348 -17.46 11.45 -15.99
CA HIS A 348 -16.81 12.57 -15.30
C HIS A 348 -17.51 13.91 -15.60
N THR A 349 -17.95 14.13 -16.82
CA THR A 349 -18.77 15.30 -17.18
C THR A 349 -20.14 15.24 -16.51
N GLU A 350 -20.75 14.07 -16.44
CA GLU A 350 -22.04 13.92 -15.74
C GLU A 350 -21.90 14.16 -14.23
N ASN A 351 -20.88 13.60 -13.59
CA ASN A 351 -20.60 13.87 -12.18
C ASN A 351 -20.20 15.33 -11.92
N GLN A 352 -19.58 16.02 -12.90
CA GLN A 352 -19.31 17.46 -12.83
C GLN A 352 -20.63 18.24 -12.69
N LYS A 353 -21.61 17.96 -13.53
CA LYS A 353 -22.94 18.58 -13.47
C LYS A 353 -23.66 18.25 -12.16
N LEU A 354 -23.65 16.98 -11.75
CA LEU A 354 -24.27 16.53 -10.52
C LEU A 354 -23.67 17.24 -9.29
N ALA A 355 -22.36 17.35 -9.20
CA ALA A 355 -21.66 18.00 -8.11
C ALA A 355 -21.67 19.53 -8.18
N GLY A 356 -21.92 20.11 -9.38
CA GLY A 356 -21.83 21.55 -9.65
C GLY A 356 -20.40 22.05 -9.57
N LEU A 357 -19.48 21.31 -10.19
CA LEU A 357 -18.07 21.66 -10.28
C LEU A 357 -17.76 22.38 -11.58
N ASP A 358 -16.69 23.18 -11.59
CA ASP A 358 -16.38 24.07 -12.69
C ASP A 358 -15.72 23.33 -13.87
N THR A 359 -14.95 22.28 -13.58
CA THR A 359 -14.23 21.51 -14.60
C THR A 359 -14.39 20.01 -14.43
N ARG A 360 -14.26 19.29 -15.56
CA ARG A 360 -14.25 17.82 -15.61
C ARG A 360 -13.11 17.21 -14.76
N ASP A 361 -11.96 17.86 -14.72
CA ASP A 361 -10.82 17.43 -13.94
C ASP A 361 -11.06 17.58 -12.41
N GLN A 362 -11.69 18.67 -11.99
CA GLN A 362 -12.16 18.80 -10.60
C GLN A 362 -13.15 17.69 -10.24
N SER A 363 -14.06 17.33 -11.14
CA SER A 363 -15.01 16.25 -10.92
C SER A 363 -14.32 14.89 -10.78
N LYS A 364 -13.35 14.61 -11.63
CA LYS A 364 -12.54 13.38 -11.54
C LYS A 364 -11.85 13.30 -10.17
N ARG A 365 -11.13 14.34 -9.77
CA ARG A 365 -10.43 14.39 -8.47
C ARG A 365 -11.40 14.30 -7.28
N PHE A 366 -12.53 15.00 -7.35
CA PHE A 366 -13.59 14.96 -6.34
C PHE A 366 -14.14 13.55 -6.17
N LEU A 367 -14.56 12.91 -7.27
CA LEU A 367 -15.17 11.60 -7.23
C LEU A 367 -14.24 10.55 -6.60
N TYR A 368 -13.00 10.47 -7.06
CA TYR A 368 -12.02 9.54 -6.48
C TYR A 368 -11.72 9.86 -5.01
N ALA A 369 -11.46 11.11 -4.67
CA ALA A 369 -11.24 11.48 -3.26
C ALA A 369 -12.45 11.08 -2.40
N TRP A 370 -13.67 11.34 -2.88
CA TRP A 370 -14.89 11.00 -2.17
C TRP A 370 -15.09 9.48 -2.04
N LEU A 371 -14.87 8.70 -3.10
CA LEU A 371 -14.92 7.23 -3.08
C LEU A 371 -13.91 6.62 -2.09
N TYR A 372 -12.75 7.27 -1.94
CA TYR A 372 -11.75 6.86 -0.94
C TYR A 372 -12.04 7.41 0.48
N GLY A 373 -13.20 7.99 0.72
CA GLY A 373 -13.63 8.42 2.05
C GLY A 373 -13.04 9.77 2.48
N ALA A 374 -12.69 10.65 1.53
CA ALA A 374 -12.18 11.98 1.84
C ALA A 374 -13.20 12.80 2.62
N GLY A 375 -12.78 13.39 3.75
CA GLY A 375 -13.54 14.41 4.46
C GLY A 375 -13.58 15.74 3.71
N VAL A 376 -14.40 16.68 4.20
CA VAL A 376 -14.62 17.99 3.58
C VAL A 376 -13.31 18.74 3.29
N ASN A 377 -12.34 18.71 4.21
CA ASN A 377 -11.05 19.38 4.03
C ASN A 377 -10.29 18.86 2.80
N LYS A 378 -10.30 17.54 2.58
CA LYS A 378 -9.63 16.95 1.41
C LYS A 378 -10.40 17.23 0.12
N ILE A 379 -11.73 17.24 0.17
CA ILE A 379 -12.56 17.64 -0.97
C ILE A 379 -12.27 19.10 -1.35
N ALA A 380 -12.18 20.01 -0.38
CA ALA A 380 -11.81 21.41 -0.58
C ALA A 380 -10.45 21.53 -1.29
N GLU A 381 -9.44 20.81 -0.80
CA GLU A 381 -8.10 20.78 -1.40
C GLU A 381 -8.11 20.32 -2.86
N VAL A 382 -8.74 19.16 -3.16
CA VAL A 382 -8.72 18.60 -4.52
C VAL A 382 -9.57 19.36 -5.53
N THR A 383 -10.57 20.11 -5.05
CA THR A 383 -11.44 20.94 -5.90
C THR A 383 -11.00 22.40 -5.96
N GLY A 384 -10.05 22.82 -5.12
CA GLY A 384 -9.64 24.23 -5.00
C GLY A 384 -10.69 25.15 -4.41
N LYS A 385 -11.67 24.60 -3.65
CA LYS A 385 -12.80 25.35 -3.08
C LYS A 385 -12.61 25.55 -1.56
N SER A 386 -13.42 26.46 -0.97
CA SER A 386 -13.48 26.60 0.49
C SER A 386 -14.11 25.35 1.13
N ASN A 387 -13.87 25.12 2.44
CA ASN A 387 -14.52 24.02 3.17
C ASN A 387 -16.05 24.10 3.14
N LYS A 388 -16.61 25.31 3.17
CA LYS A 388 -18.05 25.55 3.06
C LYS A 388 -18.59 25.11 1.69
N ASP A 389 -17.90 25.50 0.61
CA ASP A 389 -18.31 25.14 -0.75
C ASP A 389 -18.09 23.64 -1.01
N ALA A 390 -17.02 23.04 -0.49
CA ALA A 390 -16.76 21.61 -0.57
C ALA A 390 -17.87 20.77 0.11
N ALA A 391 -18.37 21.24 1.26
CA ALA A 391 -19.52 20.62 1.91
C ALA A 391 -20.80 20.72 1.04
N GLN A 392 -21.02 21.87 0.39
CA GLN A 392 -22.13 22.05 -0.55
C GLN A 392 -22.01 21.17 -1.80
N VAL A 393 -20.80 21.04 -2.37
CA VAL A 393 -20.52 20.12 -3.51
C VAL A 393 -20.93 18.71 -3.15
N ARG A 394 -20.53 18.21 -1.97
CA ARG A 394 -20.90 16.88 -1.47
C ARG A 394 -22.41 16.71 -1.32
N THR A 395 -23.07 17.67 -0.67
CA THR A 395 -24.53 17.64 -0.44
C THR A 395 -25.29 17.67 -1.77
N ARG A 396 -24.89 18.55 -2.70
CA ARG A 396 -25.52 18.66 -4.03
C ARG A 396 -25.38 17.36 -4.82
N PHE A 397 -24.21 16.75 -4.81
CA PHE A 397 -23.95 15.48 -5.47
C PHE A 397 -24.86 14.37 -4.97
N LEU A 398 -24.97 14.22 -3.64
CA LEU A 398 -25.85 13.22 -3.01
C LEU A 398 -27.32 13.47 -3.29
N ASN A 399 -27.78 14.73 -3.25
CA ASN A 399 -29.16 15.08 -3.52
C ASN A 399 -29.57 14.84 -4.99
N ARG A 400 -28.63 15.03 -5.91
CA ARG A 400 -28.86 14.80 -7.35
C ARG A 400 -28.65 13.37 -7.80
N LEU A 401 -28.14 12.50 -6.92
CA LEU A 401 -27.99 11.07 -7.15
C LEU A 401 -28.66 10.28 -6.00
N PRO A 402 -30.01 10.26 -5.92
CA PRO A 402 -30.74 9.63 -4.81
C PRO A 402 -30.44 8.14 -4.65
N ALA A 403 -30.15 7.44 -5.76
CA ALA A 403 -29.75 6.03 -5.75
C ALA A 403 -28.47 5.79 -4.94
N LEU A 404 -27.50 6.73 -5.02
CA LEU A 404 -26.29 6.68 -4.22
C LEU A 404 -26.57 6.89 -2.74
N SER A 405 -27.46 7.83 -2.40
CA SER A 405 -27.88 8.08 -1.01
C SER A 405 -28.56 6.84 -0.40
N LYS A 406 -29.40 6.14 -1.18
CA LYS A 406 -30.00 4.86 -0.79
C LYS A 406 -28.95 3.78 -0.58
N LEU A 407 -27.97 3.66 -1.48
CA LEU A 407 -26.85 2.71 -1.34
C LEU A 407 -26.07 2.98 -0.04
N ILE A 408 -25.70 4.23 0.22
CA ILE A 408 -24.95 4.62 1.43
C ILE A 408 -25.73 4.19 2.67
N LYS A 409 -27.01 4.55 2.77
CA LYS A 409 -27.85 4.19 3.90
C LYS A 409 -27.92 2.68 4.12
N GLN A 410 -28.18 1.91 3.06
CA GLN A 410 -28.26 0.45 3.13
C GLN A 410 -26.93 -0.20 3.55
N VAL A 411 -25.80 0.34 3.07
CA VAL A 411 -24.47 -0.18 3.41
C VAL A 411 -24.14 0.15 4.87
N GLN A 412 -24.49 1.34 5.37
CA GLN A 412 -24.33 1.74 6.76
C GLN A 412 -25.15 0.84 7.70
N GLU A 413 -26.45 0.69 7.47
CA GLU A 413 -27.34 -0.21 8.23
C GLU A 413 -26.79 -1.65 8.23
N THR A 414 -26.34 -2.14 7.07
CA THR A 414 -25.77 -3.49 6.97
C THR A 414 -24.47 -3.61 7.77
N SER A 415 -23.67 -2.54 7.88
CA SER A 415 -22.40 -2.54 8.58
C SER A 415 -22.51 -2.53 10.11
N GLU A 416 -23.69 -2.29 10.70
CA GLU A 416 -23.94 -2.36 12.14
C GLU A 416 -23.55 -3.72 12.74
N ARG A 417 -23.68 -4.79 11.98
CA ARG A 417 -23.20 -6.15 12.37
C ARG A 417 -21.67 -6.30 12.42
N GLY A 418 -20.91 -5.23 12.10
CA GLY A 418 -19.45 -5.18 12.10
C GLY A 418 -18.76 -5.63 10.81
N TYR A 419 -19.50 -6.12 9.81
CA TYR A 419 -18.93 -6.54 8.52
C TYR A 419 -19.92 -6.41 7.36
N LEU A 420 -19.37 -6.34 6.15
CA LEU A 420 -20.11 -6.44 4.88
C LEU A 420 -19.79 -7.78 4.21
N ILE A 421 -20.60 -8.17 3.23
CA ILE A 421 -20.35 -9.36 2.39
C ILE A 421 -19.74 -8.91 1.06
N GLY A 422 -18.56 -9.43 0.74
CA GLY A 422 -17.87 -9.22 -0.52
C GLY A 422 -18.45 -10.04 -1.67
N LEU A 423 -18.00 -9.78 -2.90
CA LEU A 423 -18.47 -10.44 -4.13
C LEU A 423 -18.30 -11.96 -4.11
N ASP A 424 -17.30 -12.48 -3.45
CA ASP A 424 -17.00 -13.90 -3.24
C ASP A 424 -17.51 -14.44 -1.90
N ARG A 425 -18.47 -13.74 -1.29
CA ARG A 425 -19.09 -14.08 0.00
C ARG A 425 -18.18 -13.99 1.22
N ARG A 426 -16.97 -13.40 1.10
CA ARG A 426 -16.14 -13.13 2.27
C ARG A 426 -16.76 -12.09 3.20
N GLN A 427 -16.42 -12.17 4.46
CA GLN A 427 -16.78 -11.11 5.43
C GLN A 427 -15.68 -10.02 5.41
N VAL A 428 -16.07 -8.80 5.11
CA VAL A 428 -15.19 -7.63 5.08
C VAL A 428 -15.46 -6.78 6.31
N LYS A 429 -14.52 -6.70 7.22
CA LYS A 429 -14.70 -5.96 8.47
C LYS A 429 -14.85 -4.45 8.22
N VAL A 430 -15.81 -3.83 8.89
CA VAL A 430 -16.04 -2.39 8.85
C VAL A 430 -15.66 -1.79 10.20
N ARG A 431 -14.82 -0.76 10.20
CA ARG A 431 -14.36 -0.08 11.42
C ARG A 431 -15.28 1.06 11.86
N SER A 432 -15.99 1.67 10.92
CA SER A 432 -16.98 2.71 11.20
C SER A 432 -17.99 2.78 10.06
N GLU A 433 -19.22 3.16 10.38
CA GLU A 433 -20.30 3.37 9.41
C GLU A 433 -19.90 4.36 8.30
N TYR A 434 -19.19 5.41 8.68
CA TYR A 434 -18.69 6.42 7.73
C TYR A 434 -17.79 5.81 6.64
N ALA A 435 -16.99 4.80 6.97
CA ALA A 435 -16.09 4.13 6.05
C ALA A 435 -16.75 2.96 5.28
N ALA A 436 -18.01 2.64 5.57
CA ALA A 436 -18.64 1.41 5.08
C ALA A 436 -18.71 1.33 3.56
N LEU A 437 -19.13 2.40 2.85
CA LEU A 437 -19.17 2.41 1.38
C LEU A 437 -17.76 2.28 0.78
N ASN A 438 -16.79 3.02 1.32
CA ASN A 438 -15.41 2.93 0.86
C ASN A 438 -14.85 1.50 1.06
N THR A 439 -15.14 0.88 2.21
CA THR A 439 -14.75 -0.51 2.51
C THR A 439 -15.36 -1.48 1.51
N LEU A 440 -16.65 -1.31 1.17
CA LEU A 440 -17.35 -2.14 0.17
C LEU A 440 -16.66 -2.06 -1.19
N LEU A 441 -16.44 -0.84 -1.70
CA LEU A 441 -15.88 -0.62 -3.03
C LEU A 441 -14.41 -1.07 -3.13
N GLN A 442 -13.59 -0.76 -2.13
CA GLN A 442 -12.20 -1.20 -2.10
C GLN A 442 -12.07 -2.72 -2.01
N SER A 443 -12.92 -3.36 -1.21
CA SER A 443 -12.92 -4.82 -1.12
C SER A 443 -13.40 -5.46 -2.41
N ALA A 444 -14.45 -4.95 -3.02
CA ALA A 444 -14.93 -5.44 -4.31
C ALA A 444 -13.84 -5.32 -5.40
N GLY A 445 -13.14 -4.17 -5.45
CA GLY A 445 -11.99 -3.99 -6.35
C GLY A 445 -10.88 -5.01 -6.11
N ALA A 446 -10.52 -5.27 -4.85
CA ALA A 446 -9.52 -6.27 -4.51
C ALA A 446 -9.93 -7.70 -4.93
N ILE A 447 -11.20 -8.06 -4.74
CA ILE A 447 -11.73 -9.38 -5.14
C ILE A 447 -11.72 -9.52 -6.66
N VAL A 448 -12.17 -8.49 -7.39
CA VAL A 448 -12.16 -8.45 -8.86
C VAL A 448 -10.73 -8.61 -9.38
N CYS A 449 -9.77 -7.84 -8.88
CA CYS A 449 -8.37 -7.95 -9.31
C CYS A 449 -7.79 -9.34 -9.07
N LYS A 450 -8.11 -9.97 -7.95
CA LYS A 450 -7.67 -11.35 -7.65
C LYS A 450 -8.28 -12.37 -8.63
N GLN A 451 -9.57 -12.28 -8.88
CA GLN A 451 -10.21 -13.17 -9.84
C GLN A 451 -9.67 -12.96 -11.25
N TRP A 452 -9.42 -11.71 -11.65
CA TRP A 452 -8.77 -11.40 -12.92
C TRP A 452 -7.41 -12.08 -13.07
N LEU A 453 -6.55 -12.01 -12.05
CA LEU A 453 -5.26 -12.70 -12.06
C LEU A 453 -5.40 -14.21 -12.23
N VAL A 454 -6.40 -14.82 -11.60
CA VAL A 454 -6.69 -16.25 -11.75
C VAL A 454 -7.15 -16.58 -13.17
N GLU A 455 -8.05 -15.79 -13.74
CA GLU A 455 -8.53 -15.99 -15.12
C GLU A 455 -7.41 -15.75 -16.15
N PHE A 456 -6.58 -14.73 -15.93
CA PHE A 456 -5.41 -14.47 -16.77
C PHE A 456 -4.39 -15.62 -16.69
N ASP A 457 -4.02 -16.08 -15.50
CA ASP A 457 -3.08 -17.19 -15.32
C ASP A 457 -3.55 -18.46 -16.05
N LYS A 458 -4.86 -18.75 -16.01
CA LYS A 458 -5.45 -19.86 -16.76
C LYS A 458 -5.34 -19.65 -18.28
N SER A 459 -5.59 -18.43 -18.74
CA SER A 459 -5.66 -18.11 -20.17
C SER A 459 -4.31 -18.21 -20.88
N VAL A 460 -3.19 -17.98 -20.16
CA VAL A 460 -1.84 -17.98 -20.76
C VAL A 460 -1.03 -19.23 -20.49
N LYS A 461 -1.58 -20.26 -19.82
CA LYS A 461 -0.85 -21.51 -19.50
C LYS A 461 -0.25 -22.22 -20.70
N HIS A 462 -0.83 -22.04 -21.88
CA HIS A 462 -0.37 -22.66 -23.12
C HIS A 462 0.74 -21.87 -23.83
N ILE A 463 1.06 -20.65 -23.37
CA ILE A 463 2.08 -19.78 -23.94
C ILE A 463 3.34 -19.88 -23.07
N GLU A 464 4.37 -20.52 -23.63
CA GLU A 464 5.64 -20.65 -22.93
C GLU A 464 6.34 -19.28 -22.76
N GLY A 465 6.96 -19.08 -21.62
CA GLY A 465 7.77 -17.89 -21.35
C GLY A 465 6.97 -16.65 -20.92
N VAL A 466 5.68 -16.79 -20.63
CA VAL A 466 4.87 -15.74 -20.00
C VAL A 466 5.08 -15.77 -18.48
N GLN A 467 5.41 -14.62 -17.87
CA GLN A 467 5.65 -14.47 -16.45
C GLN A 467 4.99 -13.19 -15.93
N GLN A 468 4.16 -13.30 -14.89
CA GLN A 468 3.69 -12.12 -14.17
C GLN A 468 4.85 -11.54 -13.35
N LEU A 469 5.15 -10.25 -13.56
CA LEU A 469 6.26 -9.54 -12.91
C LEU A 469 5.80 -8.74 -11.70
N LEU A 470 4.68 -8.04 -11.83
CA LEU A 470 4.12 -7.15 -10.81
C LEU A 470 2.60 -7.24 -10.82
N TRP A 471 2.02 -7.06 -9.66
CA TRP A 471 0.61 -6.74 -9.47
C TRP A 471 0.52 -5.55 -8.51
N VAL A 472 0.00 -4.42 -8.98
CA VAL A 472 -0.13 -3.18 -8.21
C VAL A 472 -1.55 -2.64 -8.39
N HIS A 473 -2.38 -2.74 -7.37
CA HIS A 473 -3.79 -2.32 -7.37
C HIS A 473 -4.62 -3.03 -8.45
N ASP A 474 -4.99 -2.32 -9.50
CA ASP A 474 -5.76 -2.74 -10.68
C ASP A 474 -4.89 -2.91 -11.94
N GLU A 475 -3.58 -2.88 -11.77
CA GLU A 475 -2.55 -3.00 -12.82
C GLU A 475 -1.71 -4.27 -12.64
N ILE A 476 -1.34 -4.93 -13.76
CA ILE A 476 -0.31 -5.97 -13.80
C ILE A 476 0.75 -5.65 -14.84
N GLN A 477 2.00 -6.09 -14.56
CA GLN A 477 3.08 -6.09 -15.54
C GLN A 477 3.48 -7.54 -15.84
N ILE A 478 3.62 -7.86 -17.10
CA ILE A 478 3.84 -9.22 -17.61
C ILE A 478 5.08 -9.20 -18.51
N GLU A 479 5.98 -10.16 -18.33
CA GLU A 479 7.04 -10.48 -19.28
C GLU A 479 6.56 -11.60 -20.21
N CYS A 480 6.72 -11.45 -21.51
CA CYS A 480 6.35 -12.47 -22.49
C CYS A 480 7.31 -12.45 -23.70
N PRO A 481 7.34 -13.50 -24.54
CA PRO A 481 8.02 -13.44 -25.84
C PRO A 481 7.51 -12.25 -26.65
N GLU A 482 8.42 -11.56 -27.35
CA GLU A 482 8.11 -10.32 -28.08
C GLU A 482 7.06 -10.56 -29.19
N ASP A 483 7.14 -11.69 -29.87
CA ASP A 483 6.18 -12.12 -30.90
C ASP A 483 4.80 -12.53 -30.33
N LYS A 484 4.68 -12.73 -29.03
CA LYS A 484 3.44 -13.10 -28.32
C LYS A 484 2.80 -11.94 -27.53
N ALA A 485 3.44 -10.77 -27.51
CA ALA A 485 3.03 -9.68 -26.65
C ALA A 485 1.58 -9.19 -26.92
N GLU A 486 1.19 -9.08 -28.20
CA GLU A 486 -0.17 -8.72 -28.61
C GLU A 486 -1.20 -9.77 -28.21
N GLU A 487 -0.88 -11.05 -28.36
CA GLU A 487 -1.75 -12.16 -27.93
C GLU A 487 -1.95 -12.14 -26.42
N VAL A 488 -0.88 -11.98 -25.65
CA VAL A 488 -0.89 -11.91 -24.17
C VAL A 488 -1.71 -10.71 -23.70
N GLY A 489 -1.54 -9.53 -24.30
CA GLY A 489 -2.31 -8.33 -23.99
C GLY A 489 -3.81 -8.51 -24.20
N LYS A 490 -4.21 -9.10 -25.33
CA LYS A 490 -5.62 -9.41 -25.64
C LYS A 490 -6.22 -10.40 -24.65
N LEU A 491 -5.49 -11.48 -24.31
CA LEU A 491 -5.93 -12.48 -23.33
C LEU A 491 -6.09 -11.86 -21.93
N ALA A 492 -5.21 -10.93 -21.55
CA ALA A 492 -5.32 -10.26 -20.26
C ALA A 492 -6.56 -9.35 -20.19
N VAL A 493 -6.87 -8.60 -21.25
CA VAL A 493 -8.10 -7.78 -21.32
C VAL A 493 -9.36 -8.66 -21.39
N GLU A 494 -9.35 -9.75 -22.13
CA GLU A 494 -10.47 -10.69 -22.17
C GLU A 494 -10.71 -11.35 -20.80
N SER A 495 -9.65 -11.60 -20.03
CA SER A 495 -9.76 -12.12 -18.65
C SER A 495 -10.41 -11.11 -17.70
N ILE A 496 -10.24 -9.80 -17.94
CA ILE A 496 -10.96 -8.75 -17.18
C ILE A 496 -12.48 -8.87 -17.44
N LYS A 497 -12.88 -9.02 -18.70
CA LYS A 497 -14.28 -9.17 -19.08
C LYS A 497 -14.89 -10.43 -18.44
N LYS A 498 -14.23 -11.59 -18.57
CA LYS A 498 -14.65 -12.86 -17.95
C LYS A 498 -14.80 -12.74 -16.43
N THR A 499 -13.95 -11.95 -15.77
CA THR A 499 -14.07 -11.67 -14.35
C THR A 499 -15.35 -10.90 -14.01
N GLY A 500 -15.74 -9.93 -14.83
CA GLY A 500 -17.02 -9.23 -14.68
C GLY A 500 -18.21 -10.17 -14.82
N GLU A 501 -18.16 -11.07 -15.77
CA GLU A 501 -19.16 -12.11 -16.00
C GLU A 501 -19.22 -13.11 -14.83
N HIS A 502 -18.08 -13.56 -14.32
CA HIS A 502 -17.98 -14.47 -13.17
C HIS A 502 -18.73 -13.94 -11.94
N PHE A 503 -18.63 -12.64 -11.67
CA PHE A 503 -19.33 -12.00 -10.54
C PHE A 503 -20.72 -11.45 -10.92
N ASN A 504 -21.20 -11.69 -12.12
CA ASN A 504 -22.47 -11.14 -12.63
C ASN A 504 -22.57 -9.63 -12.41
N LEU A 505 -21.48 -8.90 -12.72
CA LEU A 505 -21.47 -7.45 -12.55
C LEU A 505 -22.45 -6.80 -13.55
N ARG A 506 -23.22 -5.82 -13.06
CA ARG A 506 -24.19 -5.06 -13.86
C ARG A 506 -23.54 -4.02 -14.78
N VAL A 507 -22.28 -3.75 -14.55
CA VAL A 507 -21.41 -2.93 -15.41
C VAL A 507 -20.31 -3.81 -15.94
N PRO A 508 -20.18 -4.01 -17.25
CA PRO A 508 -19.11 -4.82 -17.84
C PRO A 508 -17.74 -4.22 -17.48
N LEU A 509 -16.80 -5.07 -17.14
CA LEU A 509 -15.41 -4.67 -16.94
C LEU A 509 -14.69 -4.61 -18.28
N THR A 510 -13.75 -3.70 -18.40
CA THR A 510 -12.83 -3.57 -19.54
C THR A 510 -11.46 -3.10 -19.04
N GLY A 511 -10.47 -3.21 -19.89
CA GLY A 511 -9.11 -2.76 -19.60
C GLY A 511 -8.38 -2.37 -20.87
N GLU A 512 -7.19 -1.84 -20.68
CA GLU A 512 -6.27 -1.45 -21.74
C GLU A 512 -4.93 -2.11 -21.50
N TYR A 513 -4.17 -2.39 -22.57
CA TYR A 513 -2.80 -2.85 -22.47
C TYR A 513 -1.87 -2.02 -23.32
N LYS A 514 -0.62 -1.93 -22.91
CA LYS A 514 0.47 -1.34 -23.67
C LYS A 514 1.70 -2.24 -23.61
N ILE A 515 2.44 -2.25 -24.69
CA ILE A 515 3.65 -3.07 -24.86
C ILE A 515 4.87 -2.16 -24.89
N SER A 516 5.91 -2.52 -24.13
CA SER A 516 7.17 -1.80 -24.08
C SER A 516 8.30 -2.74 -23.67
N ASN A 517 9.52 -2.22 -23.53
CA ASN A 517 10.65 -2.93 -22.93
C ASN A 517 10.89 -2.57 -21.45
N ASN A 518 10.10 -1.68 -20.88
CA ASN A 518 10.18 -1.25 -19.48
C ASN A 518 8.85 -0.76 -18.95
N TRP A 519 8.72 -0.67 -17.63
CA TRP A 519 7.49 -0.26 -16.96
C TRP A 519 7.04 1.18 -17.27
N SER A 520 7.97 2.09 -17.57
CA SER A 520 7.58 3.47 -17.93
C SER A 520 6.82 3.54 -19.26
N GLY A 521 7.17 2.69 -20.21
CA GLY A 521 6.53 2.69 -21.53
C GLY A 521 5.17 2.01 -21.58
N THR A 522 4.77 1.32 -20.51
CA THR A 522 3.45 0.68 -20.37
C THR A 522 2.40 1.60 -19.72
N HIS A 523 2.71 2.90 -19.52
CA HIS A 523 1.81 3.93 -18.92
C HIS A 523 1.53 5.12 -19.80
#